data_b56ee1fc57471870732eae77284fa276
#
_entry.id   b56ee1fc57471870732eae77284fa276
#
_cell.length_a   1.000
_cell.length_b   1.000
_cell.length_c   1.000
_cell.angle_alpha   90.00
_cell.angle_beta   90.00
_cell.angle_gamma   90.00
#
_symmetry.space_group_name_H-M   'P 1'
#
loop_
_entity.id
_entity.type
_entity.pdbx_description
1 polymer ?
#
loop_
_entity_poly.entity_id
_entity_poly.type
_entity_poly.pdbx_seq_one_letter_code
_entity_poly.pdbx_strand_id
1 'polypeptide(L)'
;KYAPSGILNKAAYHEKCHDELNFTYFAEPAKRYVGDRKGIYTDRYQRLMIEIDEIASQMSAQLMPRVIGRYAMNYMNIIALGFVRTVAYENVFLAWYAVLIYAVAVALTILLWRKNAGGMAASFMAVMLLTIVGNVCATALMIQCISRYMIYNLPLFYMAGFLEILELLKLKERK
;
A
#
# COMPACT_ATOMS: atom_id res chain seq x y z
N LYS A 1 5.58 -24.34 7.59
CA LYS A 1 5.40 -23.14 8.45
C LYS A 1 3.98 -22.63 8.20
N TYR A 2 3.17 -22.53 9.23
CA TYR A 2 1.80 -22.03 9.11
C TYR A 2 1.83 -20.50 8.96
N ALA A 3 1.07 -19.99 7.97
CA ALA A 3 0.85 -18.55 7.86
C ALA A 3 0.05 -18.07 9.09
N PRO A 4 0.38 -16.90 9.67
CA PRO A 4 -0.32 -16.38 10.82
C PRO A 4 -1.80 -16.09 10.49
N SER A 5 -2.67 -16.22 11.49
CA SER A 5 -4.08 -15.88 11.38
C SER A 5 -4.29 -14.35 11.32
N GLY A 6 -5.35 -13.93 10.66
CA GLY A 6 -5.72 -12.52 10.53
C GLY A 6 -5.20 -11.84 9.26
N ILE A 7 -5.98 -10.87 8.78
CA ILE A 7 -5.75 -10.19 7.49
C ILE A 7 -4.40 -9.46 7.46
N LEU A 8 -4.13 -8.64 8.46
CA LEU A 8 -2.91 -7.81 8.53
C LEU A 8 -1.67 -8.66 8.76
N ASN A 9 -1.76 -9.70 9.58
CA ASN A 9 -0.66 -10.61 9.83
C ASN A 9 -0.31 -11.42 8.58
N LYS A 10 -1.31 -11.83 7.79
CA LYS A 10 -1.08 -12.50 6.50
C LYS A 10 -0.37 -11.58 5.52
N ALA A 11 -0.78 -10.32 5.41
CA ALA A 11 -0.15 -9.35 4.52
C ALA A 11 1.31 -9.09 4.93
N ALA A 12 1.58 -8.88 6.21
CA ALA A 12 2.94 -8.70 6.74
C ALA A 12 3.83 -9.96 6.55
N TYR A 13 3.24 -11.15 6.66
CA TYR A 13 3.94 -12.40 6.38
C TYR A 13 4.32 -12.53 4.90
N HIS A 14 3.42 -12.20 3.99
CA HIS A 14 3.69 -12.20 2.55
C HIS A 14 4.81 -11.22 2.19
N GLU A 15 4.80 -10.03 2.77
CA GLU A 15 5.88 -9.07 2.58
C GLU A 15 7.23 -9.63 3.02
N LYS A 16 7.30 -10.22 4.23
CA LYS A 16 8.54 -10.79 4.74
C LYS A 16 9.08 -11.94 3.88
N CYS A 17 8.19 -12.70 3.25
CA CYS A 17 8.57 -13.82 2.39
C CYS A 17 8.79 -13.41 0.93
N HIS A 18 8.42 -12.19 0.54
CA HIS A 18 8.46 -11.74 -0.85
C HIS A 18 9.85 -11.84 -1.46
N ASP A 19 10.86 -11.33 -0.78
CA ASP A 19 12.23 -11.32 -1.29
C ASP A 19 12.78 -12.74 -1.42
N GLU A 20 12.54 -13.59 -0.42
CA GLU A 20 12.96 -14.99 -0.46
C GLU A 20 12.29 -15.74 -1.64
N LEU A 21 10.99 -15.55 -1.83
CA LEU A 21 10.25 -16.19 -2.92
C LEU A 21 10.72 -15.68 -4.29
N ASN A 22 10.90 -14.37 -4.42
CA ASN A 22 11.29 -13.77 -5.69
C ASN A 22 12.74 -14.12 -6.05
N PHE A 23 13.69 -13.90 -5.15
CA PHE A 23 15.09 -14.10 -5.46
C PHE A 23 15.50 -15.58 -5.49
N THR A 24 15.06 -16.37 -4.52
CA THR A 24 15.52 -17.76 -4.40
C THR A 24 14.78 -18.70 -5.35
N TYR A 25 13.46 -18.54 -5.46
CA TYR A 25 12.63 -19.50 -6.19
C TYR A 25 12.25 -19.08 -7.61
N PHE A 26 12.43 -17.82 -7.96
CA PHE A 26 12.14 -17.33 -9.31
C PHE A 26 13.37 -16.75 -10.01
N ALA A 27 13.96 -15.68 -9.50
CA ALA A 27 15.00 -14.93 -10.21
C ALA A 27 16.25 -15.76 -10.48
N GLU A 28 16.76 -16.51 -9.50
CA GLU A 28 17.95 -17.33 -9.69
C GLU A 28 17.72 -18.52 -10.65
N PRO A 29 16.65 -19.31 -10.56
CA PRO A 29 16.31 -20.30 -11.56
C PRO A 29 16.09 -19.71 -12.96
N ALA A 30 15.44 -18.54 -13.08
CA ALA A 30 15.24 -17.88 -14.37
C ALA A 30 16.56 -17.43 -14.99
N LYS A 31 17.47 -16.84 -14.21
CA LYS A 31 18.83 -16.49 -14.68
C LYS A 31 19.59 -17.70 -15.21
N ARG A 32 19.55 -18.81 -14.49
CA ARG A 32 20.19 -20.06 -14.95
C ARG A 32 19.58 -20.56 -16.23
N TYR A 33 18.25 -20.59 -16.32
CA TYR A 33 17.53 -21.04 -17.51
C TYR A 33 17.89 -20.20 -18.75
N VAL A 34 17.93 -18.87 -18.61
CA VAL A 34 18.30 -17.95 -19.70
C VAL A 34 19.77 -18.14 -20.08
N GLY A 35 20.67 -18.28 -19.11
CA GLY A 35 22.09 -18.59 -19.34
C GLY A 35 22.27 -19.88 -20.14
N ASP A 36 21.66 -20.96 -19.68
CA ASP A 36 21.81 -22.29 -20.28
C ASP A 36 21.17 -22.40 -21.67
N ARG A 37 20.05 -21.70 -21.89
CA ARG A 37 19.29 -21.78 -23.15
C ARG A 37 19.68 -20.75 -24.19
N LYS A 38 20.01 -19.52 -23.77
CA LYS A 38 20.24 -18.38 -24.66
C LYS A 38 21.68 -17.87 -24.63
N GLY A 39 22.55 -18.40 -23.74
CA GLY A 39 23.92 -17.95 -23.58
C GLY A 39 24.02 -16.49 -23.10
N ILE A 40 23.02 -16.01 -22.37
CA ILE A 40 22.96 -14.64 -21.85
C ILE A 40 23.22 -14.69 -20.35
N TYR A 41 24.34 -14.14 -19.93
CA TYR A 41 24.78 -14.11 -18.53
C TYR A 41 24.82 -12.67 -17.98
N THR A 42 25.29 -12.53 -16.77
CA THR A 42 25.33 -11.27 -16.02
C THR A 42 26.18 -10.15 -16.65
N ASP A 43 27.09 -10.48 -17.56
CA ASP A 43 27.84 -9.52 -18.37
C ASP A 43 26.93 -8.70 -19.31
N ARG A 44 25.77 -9.25 -19.65
CA ARG A 44 24.73 -8.59 -20.45
C ARG A 44 23.47 -8.35 -19.61
N TYR A 45 23.62 -7.73 -18.48
CA TYR A 45 22.58 -7.59 -17.45
C TYR A 45 21.23 -7.08 -17.98
N GLN A 46 21.22 -6.02 -18.77
CA GLN A 46 19.96 -5.47 -19.31
C GLN A 46 19.21 -6.48 -20.18
N ARG A 47 19.92 -7.19 -21.03
CA ARG A 47 19.33 -8.22 -21.90
C ARG A 47 18.83 -9.40 -21.09
N LEU A 48 19.58 -9.81 -20.07
CA LEU A 48 19.18 -10.84 -19.12
C LEU A 48 17.88 -10.47 -18.40
N MET A 49 17.74 -9.23 -17.93
CA MET A 49 16.52 -8.78 -17.26
C MET A 49 15.31 -8.76 -18.19
N ILE A 50 15.46 -8.32 -19.44
CA ILE A 50 14.38 -8.38 -20.45
C ILE A 50 13.87 -9.82 -20.64
N GLU A 51 14.77 -10.77 -20.78
CA GLU A 51 14.41 -12.18 -20.94
C GLU A 51 13.73 -12.77 -19.70
N ILE A 52 14.17 -12.36 -18.52
CA ILE A 52 13.53 -12.76 -17.25
C ILE A 52 12.11 -12.17 -17.15
N ASP A 53 11.93 -10.90 -17.51
CA ASP A 53 10.63 -10.24 -17.51
C ASP A 53 9.66 -10.89 -18.51
N GLU A 54 10.15 -11.30 -19.66
CA GLU A 54 9.35 -12.05 -20.64
C GLU A 54 8.87 -13.39 -20.06
N ILE A 55 9.76 -14.15 -19.42
CA ILE A 55 9.41 -15.40 -18.74
C ILE A 55 8.39 -15.14 -17.63
N ALA A 56 8.60 -14.13 -16.81
CA ALA A 56 7.68 -13.74 -15.72
C ALA A 56 6.30 -13.39 -16.27
N SER A 57 6.25 -12.63 -17.36
CA SER A 57 5.00 -12.23 -18.03
C SER A 57 4.24 -13.45 -18.56
N GLN A 58 4.91 -14.35 -19.24
CA GLN A 58 4.31 -15.59 -19.78
C GLN A 58 3.78 -16.49 -18.64
N MET A 59 4.56 -16.69 -17.59
CA MET A 59 4.13 -17.44 -16.41
C MET A 59 2.92 -16.79 -15.72
N SER A 60 2.94 -15.48 -15.56
CA SER A 60 1.84 -14.72 -14.96
C SER A 60 0.55 -14.86 -15.79
N ALA A 61 0.64 -14.75 -17.12
CA ALA A 61 -0.49 -14.91 -18.02
C ALA A 61 -1.12 -16.33 -17.92
N GLN A 62 -0.29 -17.36 -17.77
CA GLN A 62 -0.77 -18.74 -17.63
C GLN A 62 -1.35 -19.04 -16.25
N LEU A 63 -0.81 -18.45 -15.19
CA LEU A 63 -1.22 -18.72 -13.81
C LEU A 63 -2.39 -17.85 -13.36
N MET A 64 -2.48 -16.59 -13.84
CA MET A 64 -3.47 -15.62 -13.37
C MET A 64 -4.91 -16.15 -13.41
N PRO A 65 -5.41 -16.80 -14.47
CA PRO A 65 -6.77 -17.32 -14.49
C PRO A 65 -7.08 -18.32 -13.37
N ARG A 66 -6.04 -19.05 -12.91
CA ARG A 66 -6.17 -20.08 -11.86
C ARG A 66 -6.10 -19.50 -10.45
N VAL A 67 -5.43 -18.38 -10.28
CA VAL A 67 -5.13 -17.82 -8.94
C VAL A 67 -5.80 -16.46 -8.69
N ILE A 68 -6.56 -15.92 -9.64
CA ILE A 68 -7.12 -14.56 -9.57
C ILE A 68 -7.91 -14.29 -8.29
N GLY A 69 -8.69 -15.25 -7.80
CA GLY A 69 -9.43 -15.09 -6.55
C GLY A 69 -8.51 -14.95 -5.33
N ARG A 70 -7.43 -15.74 -5.28
CA ARG A 70 -6.43 -15.64 -4.22
C ARG A 70 -5.62 -14.35 -4.33
N TYR A 71 -5.29 -13.96 -5.56
CA TYR A 71 -4.61 -12.69 -5.83
C TYR A 71 -5.44 -11.50 -5.37
N ALA A 72 -6.72 -11.45 -5.73
CA ALA A 72 -7.63 -10.39 -5.31
C ALA A 72 -7.77 -10.33 -3.78
N MET A 73 -7.90 -11.47 -3.11
CA MET A 73 -7.95 -11.52 -1.64
C MET A 73 -6.64 -11.01 -1.02
N ASN A 74 -5.49 -11.40 -1.57
CA ASN A 74 -4.20 -10.93 -1.08
C ASN A 74 -4.02 -9.43 -1.32
N TYR A 75 -4.44 -8.93 -2.48
CA TYR A 75 -4.46 -7.51 -2.81
C TYR A 75 -5.26 -6.70 -1.78
N MET A 76 -6.48 -7.14 -1.44
CA MET A 76 -7.29 -6.50 -0.41
C MET A 76 -6.62 -6.51 0.97
N ASN A 77 -5.94 -7.60 1.33
CA ASN A 77 -5.18 -7.69 2.58
C ASN A 77 -4.01 -6.69 2.60
N ILE A 78 -3.31 -6.54 1.49
CA ILE A 78 -2.20 -5.58 1.35
C ILE A 78 -2.72 -4.14 1.42
N ILE A 79 -3.86 -3.84 0.79
CA ILE A 79 -4.53 -2.53 0.91
C ILE A 79 -4.85 -2.22 2.38
N ALA A 80 -5.49 -3.15 3.09
CA ALA A 80 -5.80 -2.96 4.51
C ALA A 80 -4.55 -2.67 5.34
N LEU A 81 -3.46 -3.41 5.11
CA LEU A 81 -2.18 -3.16 5.74
C LEU A 81 -1.62 -1.77 5.37
N GLY A 82 -1.73 -1.35 4.11
CA GLY A 82 -1.28 -0.05 3.64
C GLY A 82 -1.97 1.11 4.36
N PHE A 83 -3.29 1.03 4.55
CA PHE A 83 -4.02 2.02 5.34
C PHE A 83 -3.55 2.09 6.79
N VAL A 84 -3.31 0.96 7.43
CA VAL A 84 -2.78 0.94 8.81
C VAL A 84 -1.39 1.58 8.84
N ARG A 85 -0.51 1.21 7.93
CA ARG A 85 0.87 1.72 7.87
C ARG A 85 0.97 3.20 7.58
N THR A 86 0.02 3.77 6.86
CA THR A 86 -0.02 5.21 6.57
C THR A 86 -0.17 6.05 7.85
N VAL A 87 -0.90 5.57 8.87
CA VAL A 87 -1.18 6.33 10.09
C VAL A 87 -0.50 5.78 11.34
N ALA A 88 -0.18 4.49 11.36
CA ALA A 88 0.42 3.79 12.50
C ALA A 88 1.83 3.24 12.22
N TYR A 89 2.40 3.56 11.07
CA TYR A 89 3.72 3.12 10.62
C TYR A 89 3.83 1.57 10.63
N GLU A 90 4.78 1.00 11.34
CA GLU A 90 4.98 -0.45 11.35
C GLU A 90 4.12 -1.19 12.39
N ASN A 91 3.40 -0.47 13.24
CA ASN A 91 2.65 -1.08 14.33
C ASN A 91 1.28 -1.59 13.86
N VAL A 92 1.28 -2.83 13.36
CA VAL A 92 0.07 -3.51 12.87
C VAL A 92 -0.98 -3.73 13.98
N PHE A 93 -0.58 -3.73 15.26
CA PHE A 93 -1.51 -3.85 16.39
C PHE A 93 -2.39 -2.60 16.58
N LEU A 94 -2.00 -1.49 15.96
CA LEU A 94 -2.78 -0.24 15.95
C LEU A 94 -3.84 -0.17 14.84
N ALA A 95 -4.31 -1.31 14.33
CA ALA A 95 -5.34 -1.34 13.30
C ALA A 95 -6.63 -0.62 13.73
N TRP A 96 -7.06 -0.78 14.98
CA TRP A 96 -8.21 -0.07 15.54
C TRP A 96 -7.97 1.43 15.62
N TYR A 97 -6.77 1.86 15.96
CA TYR A 97 -6.37 3.26 15.92
C TYR A 97 -6.49 3.82 14.49
N ALA A 98 -6.02 3.07 13.48
CA ALA A 98 -6.14 3.48 12.10
C ALA A 98 -7.60 3.66 11.66
N VAL A 99 -8.48 2.73 12.00
CA VAL A 99 -9.91 2.86 11.73
C VAL A 99 -10.49 4.10 12.41
N LEU A 100 -10.19 4.31 13.69
CA LEU A 100 -10.68 5.44 14.44
C LEU A 100 -10.21 6.78 13.86
N ILE A 101 -8.93 6.91 13.54
CA ILE A 101 -8.37 8.18 13.05
C ILE A 101 -8.92 8.55 11.66
N TYR A 102 -9.11 7.58 10.76
CA TYR A 102 -9.77 7.81 9.48
C TYR A 102 -11.24 8.17 9.64
N ALA A 103 -11.97 7.50 10.54
CA ALA A 103 -13.37 7.81 10.81
C ALA A 103 -13.51 9.23 11.36
N VAL A 104 -12.64 9.64 12.27
CA VAL A 104 -12.61 11.01 12.81
C VAL A 104 -12.30 12.02 11.71
N ALA A 105 -11.28 11.79 10.89
CA ALA A 105 -10.92 12.68 9.78
C ALA A 105 -12.10 12.90 8.82
N VAL A 106 -12.74 11.82 8.38
CA VAL A 106 -13.90 11.88 7.49
C VAL A 106 -15.07 12.62 8.16
N ALA A 107 -15.34 12.33 9.43
CA ALA A 107 -16.43 12.99 10.17
C ALA A 107 -16.19 14.49 10.32
N LEU A 108 -14.95 14.92 10.63
CA LEU A 108 -14.57 16.32 10.72
C LEU A 108 -14.71 17.04 9.35
N THR A 109 -14.24 16.44 8.28
CA THR A 109 -14.38 16.97 6.92
C THR A 109 -15.85 17.20 6.58
N ILE A 110 -16.72 16.21 6.81
CA ILE A 110 -18.15 16.31 6.53
C ILE A 110 -18.79 17.40 7.40
N LEU A 111 -18.42 17.48 8.69
CA LEU A 111 -18.94 18.47 9.62
C LEU A 111 -18.58 19.89 9.17
N LEU A 112 -17.33 20.13 8.74
CA LEU A 112 -16.89 21.43 8.26
C LEU A 112 -17.61 21.83 6.96
N TRP A 113 -17.80 20.91 6.03
CA TRP A 113 -18.56 21.17 4.80
C TRP A 113 -20.01 21.52 5.09
N ARG A 114 -20.68 20.77 5.98
CA ARG A 114 -22.08 21.05 6.35
C ARG A 114 -22.27 22.41 7.02
N LYS A 115 -21.23 22.90 7.70
CA LYS A 115 -21.26 24.22 8.35
C LYS A 115 -20.81 25.37 7.45
N ASN A 116 -20.53 25.10 6.17
CA ASN A 116 -19.91 26.05 5.23
C ASN A 116 -18.68 26.76 5.82
N ALA A 117 -17.94 26.04 6.64
CA ALA A 117 -16.78 26.55 7.36
C ALA A 117 -15.56 25.70 7.04
N GLY A 118 -14.38 26.31 7.05
CA GLY A 118 -13.12 25.61 6.86
C GLY A 118 -12.96 24.99 5.47
N GLY A 119 -13.54 25.58 4.42
CA GLY A 119 -13.52 25.02 3.08
C GLY A 119 -12.12 24.62 2.57
N MET A 120 -11.10 25.37 2.96
CA MET A 120 -9.70 25.04 2.62
C MET A 120 -9.18 23.84 3.41
N ALA A 121 -9.42 23.80 4.74
CA ALA A 121 -8.96 22.68 5.57
C ALA A 121 -9.69 21.37 5.22
N ALA A 122 -11.01 21.41 5.05
CA ALA A 122 -11.81 20.26 4.66
C ALA A 122 -11.44 19.76 3.25
N SER A 123 -11.20 20.67 2.29
CA SER A 123 -10.76 20.32 0.94
C SER A 123 -9.36 19.71 0.96
N PHE A 124 -8.45 20.24 1.78
CA PHE A 124 -7.10 19.68 1.93
C PHE A 124 -7.14 18.26 2.52
N MET A 125 -7.95 18.02 3.56
CA MET A 125 -8.13 16.67 4.10
C MET A 125 -8.75 15.72 3.07
N ALA A 126 -9.75 16.15 2.32
CA ALA A 126 -10.36 15.33 1.27
C ALA A 126 -9.34 14.93 0.19
N VAL A 127 -8.51 15.87 -0.26
CA VAL A 127 -7.42 15.59 -1.21
C VAL A 127 -6.40 14.62 -0.59
N MET A 128 -6.06 14.79 0.68
CA MET A 128 -5.15 13.86 1.37
C MET A 128 -5.72 12.45 1.48
N LEU A 129 -7.00 12.31 1.82
CA LEU A 129 -7.66 11.00 1.86
C LEU A 129 -7.66 10.32 0.49
N LEU A 130 -7.97 11.06 -0.59
CA LEU A 130 -7.90 10.54 -1.95
C LEU A 130 -6.47 10.14 -2.35
N THR A 131 -5.49 10.95 -1.98
CA THR A 131 -4.07 10.66 -2.22
C THR A 131 -3.64 9.39 -1.50
N ILE A 132 -4.06 9.20 -0.25
CA ILE A 132 -3.78 7.98 0.52
C ILE A 132 -4.40 6.76 -0.16
N VAL A 133 -5.67 6.85 -0.55
CA VAL A 133 -6.35 5.76 -1.28
C VAL A 133 -5.60 5.42 -2.57
N GLY A 134 -5.30 6.42 -3.39
CA GLY A 134 -4.57 6.24 -4.64
C GLY A 134 -3.18 5.61 -4.42
N ASN A 135 -2.41 6.14 -3.47
CA ASN A 135 -1.09 5.62 -3.14
C ASN A 135 -1.13 4.18 -2.62
N VAL A 136 -2.04 3.88 -1.69
CA VAL A 136 -2.20 2.53 -1.14
C VAL A 136 -2.61 1.54 -2.23
N CYS A 137 -3.60 1.88 -3.05
CA CYS A 137 -4.07 1.00 -4.13
C CYS A 137 -2.99 0.77 -5.19
N ALA A 138 -2.32 1.84 -5.64
CA ALA A 138 -1.26 1.72 -6.64
C ALA A 138 -0.06 0.92 -6.10
N THR A 139 0.37 1.19 -4.87
CA THR A 139 1.51 0.49 -4.26
C THR A 139 1.18 -0.99 -4.01
N ALA A 140 -0.05 -1.29 -3.56
CA ALA A 140 -0.51 -2.67 -3.37
C ALA A 140 -0.54 -3.46 -4.68
N LEU A 141 -0.84 -2.80 -5.79
CA LEU A 141 -0.86 -3.44 -7.12
C LEU A 141 0.54 -3.73 -7.65
N MET A 142 1.47 -2.80 -7.45
CA MET A 142 2.79 -2.86 -8.10
C MET A 142 3.83 -3.63 -7.29
N ILE A 143 3.88 -3.43 -5.98
CA ILE A 143 4.96 -3.97 -5.15
C ILE A 143 4.41 -4.60 -3.89
N GLN A 144 4.13 -3.79 -2.92
CA GLN A 144 3.50 -4.07 -1.62
C GLN A 144 3.44 -2.75 -0.83
N CYS A 145 2.51 -2.62 0.11
CA CYS A 145 2.41 -1.42 0.95
C CYS A 145 3.48 -1.40 2.04
N ILE A 146 4.75 -1.33 1.64
CA ILE A 146 5.90 -1.26 2.55
C ILE A 146 5.86 0.08 3.29
N SER A 147 6.19 0.09 4.58
CA SER A 147 6.13 1.27 5.45
C SER A 147 6.83 2.49 4.87
N ARG A 148 7.99 2.31 4.21
CA ARG A 148 8.74 3.40 3.59
C ARG A 148 7.98 4.14 2.48
N TYR A 149 7.05 3.51 1.79
CA TYR A 149 6.23 4.16 0.77
C TYR A 149 4.98 4.81 1.36
N MET A 150 4.53 4.35 2.51
CA MET A 150 3.34 4.87 3.20
C MET A 150 3.66 6.10 4.05
N ILE A 151 4.87 6.20 4.59
CA ILE A 151 5.28 7.26 5.52
C ILE A 151 5.18 8.67 4.94
N TYR A 152 5.30 8.84 3.62
CA TYR A 152 5.25 10.16 2.98
C TYR A 152 3.90 10.86 3.17
N ASN A 153 2.82 10.11 3.32
CA ASN A 153 1.48 10.66 3.55
C ASN A 153 1.21 11.01 5.00
N LEU A 154 1.96 10.42 5.93
CA LEU A 154 1.71 10.53 7.37
C LEU A 154 1.78 11.98 7.90
N PRO A 155 2.85 12.76 7.63
CA PRO A 155 2.93 14.13 8.14
C PRO A 155 1.82 15.03 7.58
N LEU A 156 1.53 14.91 6.29
CA LEU A 156 0.51 15.72 5.62
C LEU A 156 -0.89 15.37 6.09
N PHE A 157 -1.17 14.10 6.35
CA PHE A 157 -2.45 13.67 6.90
C PHE A 157 -2.69 14.26 8.30
N TYR A 158 -1.72 14.19 9.20
CA TYR A 158 -1.86 14.76 10.54
C TYR A 158 -1.90 16.30 10.51
N MET A 159 -1.16 16.93 9.60
CA MET A 159 -1.25 18.38 9.40
C MET A 159 -2.66 18.79 8.92
N ALA A 160 -3.25 18.08 7.98
CA ALA A 160 -4.60 18.32 7.53
C ALA A 160 -5.62 18.18 8.67
N GLY A 161 -5.50 17.11 9.48
CA GLY A 161 -6.35 16.92 10.66
C GLY A 161 -6.21 18.02 11.70
N PHE A 162 -4.99 18.50 11.93
CA PHE A 162 -4.74 19.64 12.81
C PHE A 162 -5.43 20.92 12.31
N LEU A 163 -5.36 21.20 11.02
CA LEU A 163 -6.05 22.35 10.41
C LEU A 163 -7.57 22.26 10.55
N GLU A 164 -8.16 21.08 10.38
CA GLU A 164 -9.60 20.87 10.61
C GLU A 164 -10.00 21.17 12.07
N ILE A 165 -9.20 20.71 13.03
CA ILE A 165 -9.45 20.98 14.45
C ILE A 165 -9.37 22.47 14.73
N LEU A 166 -8.37 23.18 14.19
CA LEU A 166 -8.24 24.64 14.37
C LEU A 166 -9.45 25.38 13.80
N GLU A 167 -9.96 25.00 12.63
CA GLU A 167 -11.15 25.63 12.05
C GLU A 167 -12.40 25.37 12.89
N LEU A 168 -12.53 24.18 13.49
CA LEU A 168 -13.64 23.89 14.40
C LEU A 168 -13.58 24.74 15.70
N LEU A 169 -12.39 24.94 16.26
CA LEU A 169 -12.19 25.79 17.44
C LEU A 169 -12.59 27.25 17.13
N LYS A 170 -12.15 27.81 16.00
CA LYS A 170 -12.55 29.15 15.56
C LYS A 170 -14.06 29.30 15.38
N LEU A 171 -14.76 28.26 14.93
CA LEU A 171 -16.22 28.26 14.81
C LEU A 171 -16.91 28.28 16.17
N LYS A 172 -16.31 27.70 17.19
CA LYS A 172 -16.84 27.72 18.56
C LYS A 172 -16.70 29.10 19.20
N GLU A 173 -15.60 29.81 18.92
CA GLU A 173 -15.34 31.16 19.43
C GLU A 173 -16.24 32.25 18.79
N ARG A 174 -16.75 32.00 17.58
CA ARG A 174 -17.63 32.94 16.86
C ARG A 174 -19.10 32.83 17.24
N LYS A 175 -19.44 31.90 18.11
CA LYS A 175 -20.80 31.75 18.67
C LYS A 175 -20.91 32.31 20.07
#